data_b61bbe1d516f6b0692ccbc1020d2d3c6
#
_entry.id   b61bbe1d516f6b0692ccbc1020d2d3c6
#
_cell.length_a   1.000
_cell.length_b   1.000
_cell.length_c   1.000
_cell.angle_alpha   90.00
_cell.angle_beta   90.00
_cell.angle_gamma   90.00
#
_symmetry.space_group_name_H-M   'P 1'
#
loop_
_entity.id
_entity.type
_entity.pdbx_description
1 polymer ?
#
loop_
_entity_poly.entity_id
_entity_poly.type
_entity_poly.pdbx_seq_one_letter_code
_entity_poly.pdbx_strand_id
1 'polypeptide(L)'
;MKKLQRTLSLPGAIAVSVGGMLSGIFVLPGLAVGITGSSVWLAFLVAALCILPAVLSKSELATAMPKSGGTYVYIERAFGPLFGTIAGIGLWLSLLLKSAFSLVGLSFYLYVLIEIDESYTKYIALLALLFILLLNVFGVKKVEKTQLIIVTISVLSLITIVFFGFNSFDSRLMDPVFSEGNSGFIAGVAFLYISYAGVTKIAAVAGEIKNPEKNLPRTMIISLLLITTVYVLVALVLVGNIDQSVLSTDIKPIHTLFQTIGGDYFGYFAAVVGVITLMSMANSGVLASSRFPFAMAKDKMMPGFLGLVNSRFMTPVAAILTTSLLIGLAIIYLDVIKIAKLASAFKVLMFIFNELSVIVLRETNAQWYRPSFRSPLYPYVQLFGIFSGIVLLAFLGIMPLISVFGVFVLGFLIFLVYGRTSDRSGVISNYAILSFLFKGSSSSKNKSSNKNDNYEEITDADAEIVVPLLGDETSTEMLVEIAASIDDRSKLNTVNLIEIPNQTFLEAVDINSPISESKKRRVLALKKTKNIDVSYESLTTHDVANSINNITGQSACKWLVMEWDGRESSGIFIGNPIGWLLRNVNSSLALFKDNGVRSFSRVLIAVRPGRRNKRFIDVADKICC
;
A
#
# COMPACT_ATOMS: atom_id res chain seq x y z
N MET A 1 6.61 -4.88 23.63
CA MET A 1 5.91 -5.78 22.67
C MET A 1 6.88 -6.81 22.13
N LYS A 2 6.57 -8.13 22.20
CA LYS A 2 7.42 -9.14 21.55
C LYS A 2 7.44 -8.90 20.05
N LYS A 3 8.61 -8.67 19.46
CA LYS A 3 8.77 -8.57 18.00
C LYS A 3 8.36 -9.91 17.36
N LEU A 4 7.56 -9.86 16.30
CA LEU A 4 7.24 -11.04 15.49
C LEU A 4 8.53 -11.69 14.99
N GLN A 5 8.64 -13.02 15.12
CA GLN A 5 9.81 -13.73 14.61
C GLN A 5 9.74 -13.78 13.08
N ARG A 6 10.80 -13.37 12.42
CA ARG A 6 10.94 -13.39 10.96
C ARG A 6 11.30 -14.82 10.52
N THR A 7 10.29 -15.66 10.31
CA THR A 7 10.45 -17.08 9.98
C THR A 7 10.26 -17.39 8.50
N LEU A 8 9.46 -16.60 7.78
CA LEU A 8 9.03 -16.86 6.41
C LEU A 8 10.18 -16.67 5.41
N SER A 9 10.56 -17.75 4.72
CA SER A 9 11.58 -17.76 3.67
C SER A 9 11.04 -17.22 2.34
N LEU A 10 11.91 -16.91 1.36
CA LEU A 10 11.49 -16.44 0.02
C LEU A 10 10.57 -17.47 -0.69
N PRO A 11 10.87 -18.79 -0.75
CA PRO A 11 9.94 -19.76 -1.35
C PRO A 11 8.60 -19.84 -0.62
N GLY A 12 8.59 -19.80 0.72
CA GLY A 12 7.36 -19.76 1.50
C GLY A 12 6.53 -18.50 1.23
N ALA A 13 7.18 -17.35 1.09
CA ALA A 13 6.54 -16.09 0.74
C ALA A 13 5.92 -16.13 -0.68
N ILE A 14 6.63 -16.71 -1.66
CA ILE A 14 6.12 -16.93 -3.02
C ILE A 14 4.90 -17.86 -2.97
N ALA A 15 4.95 -18.95 -2.22
CA ALA A 15 3.81 -19.87 -2.09
C ALA A 15 2.57 -19.20 -1.47
N VAL A 16 2.74 -18.34 -0.46
CA VAL A 16 1.63 -17.58 0.12
C VAL A 16 1.03 -16.59 -0.91
N SER A 17 1.88 -15.94 -1.70
CA SER A 17 1.45 -15.00 -2.74
C SER A 17 0.73 -15.73 -3.88
N VAL A 18 1.33 -16.77 -4.44
CA VAL A 18 0.79 -17.61 -5.51
C VAL A 18 -0.51 -18.28 -5.07
N GLY A 19 -0.53 -18.90 -3.88
CA GLY A 19 -1.73 -19.51 -3.31
C GLY A 19 -2.89 -18.52 -3.19
N GLY A 20 -2.58 -17.23 -2.94
CA GLY A 20 -3.57 -16.16 -2.94
C GLY A 20 -4.17 -15.84 -4.33
N MET A 21 -3.57 -16.31 -5.42
CA MET A 21 -4.02 -16.08 -6.80
C MET A 21 -4.70 -17.29 -7.42
N LEU A 22 -4.25 -18.50 -7.14
CA LEU A 22 -4.67 -19.75 -7.82
C LEU A 22 -6.19 -19.97 -7.95
N SER A 23 -7.01 -19.48 -7.00
CA SER A 23 -8.47 -19.62 -7.11
C SER A 23 -9.05 -19.02 -8.39
N GLY A 24 -8.39 -18.00 -8.95
CA GLY A 24 -8.86 -17.32 -10.14
C GLY A 24 -8.88 -18.22 -11.37
N ILE A 25 -7.85 -19.03 -11.59
CA ILE A 25 -7.74 -19.89 -12.77
C ILE A 25 -8.74 -21.06 -12.77
N PHE A 26 -9.15 -21.53 -11.57
CA PHE A 26 -10.08 -22.65 -11.49
C PHE A 26 -11.52 -22.28 -11.87
N VAL A 27 -11.92 -20.98 -11.82
CA VAL A 27 -13.31 -20.56 -12.01
C VAL A 27 -13.47 -19.46 -13.06
N LEU A 28 -12.58 -18.45 -13.09
CA LEU A 28 -12.79 -17.25 -13.92
C LEU A 28 -12.63 -17.48 -15.43
N PRO A 29 -11.74 -18.37 -15.95
CA PRO A 29 -11.53 -18.47 -17.38
C PRO A 29 -12.79 -18.80 -18.17
N GLY A 30 -13.61 -19.76 -17.70
CA GLY A 30 -14.87 -20.08 -18.36
C GLY A 30 -15.79 -18.86 -18.44
N LEU A 31 -16.11 -18.27 -17.29
CA LEU A 31 -16.95 -17.06 -17.23
C LEU A 31 -16.37 -15.88 -18.02
N ALA A 32 -15.04 -15.77 -18.11
CA ALA A 32 -14.38 -14.71 -18.86
C ALA A 32 -14.53 -14.93 -20.38
N VAL A 33 -14.55 -16.18 -20.86
CA VAL A 33 -14.82 -16.48 -22.29
C VAL A 33 -16.18 -15.92 -22.70
N GLY A 34 -17.21 -15.98 -21.86
CA GLY A 34 -18.50 -15.34 -22.11
C GLY A 34 -18.46 -13.80 -22.19
N ILE A 35 -17.36 -13.16 -21.76
CA ILE A 35 -17.18 -11.69 -21.78
C ILE A 35 -16.21 -11.27 -22.87
N THR A 36 -15.15 -12.07 -23.12
CA THR A 36 -14.04 -11.69 -24.03
C THR A 36 -13.93 -12.56 -25.28
N GLY A 37 -14.65 -13.68 -25.34
CA GLY A 37 -14.41 -14.70 -26.33
C GLY A 37 -13.08 -15.45 -26.09
N SER A 38 -12.51 -16.01 -27.16
CA SER A 38 -11.23 -16.72 -27.11
C SER A 38 -10.02 -15.84 -26.78
N SER A 39 -10.17 -14.50 -26.73
CA SER A 39 -9.11 -13.58 -26.33
C SER A 39 -8.79 -13.62 -24.82
N VAL A 40 -9.41 -14.50 -24.06
CA VAL A 40 -9.25 -14.64 -22.59
C VAL A 40 -7.78 -14.80 -22.16
N TRP A 41 -6.95 -15.53 -22.90
CA TRP A 41 -5.52 -15.68 -22.63
C TRP A 41 -4.77 -14.35 -22.74
N LEU A 42 -5.11 -13.51 -23.73
CA LEU A 42 -4.55 -12.18 -23.89
C LEU A 42 -5.09 -11.23 -22.82
N ALA A 43 -6.36 -11.38 -22.41
CA ALA A 43 -6.94 -10.61 -21.32
C ALA A 43 -6.25 -10.87 -19.98
N PHE A 44 -5.81 -12.10 -19.68
CA PHE A 44 -4.95 -12.39 -18.53
C PHE A 44 -3.60 -11.67 -18.62
N LEU A 45 -2.95 -11.68 -19.78
CA LEU A 45 -1.67 -10.98 -19.98
C LEU A 45 -1.82 -9.46 -19.75
N VAL A 46 -2.83 -8.85 -20.36
CA VAL A 46 -3.08 -7.40 -20.21
C VAL A 46 -3.48 -7.05 -18.78
N ALA A 47 -4.29 -7.89 -18.11
CA ALA A 47 -4.61 -7.70 -16.69
C ALA A 47 -3.35 -7.72 -15.81
N ALA A 48 -2.38 -8.60 -16.09
CA ALA A 48 -1.10 -8.63 -15.39
C ALA A 48 -0.26 -7.37 -15.64
N LEU A 49 -0.27 -6.84 -16.87
CA LEU A 49 0.38 -5.56 -17.17
C LEU A 49 -0.28 -4.38 -16.46
N CYS A 50 -1.60 -4.36 -16.36
CA CYS A 50 -2.34 -3.33 -15.62
C CYS A 50 -2.13 -3.40 -14.10
N ILE A 51 -1.83 -4.58 -13.54
CA ILE A 51 -1.59 -4.72 -12.10
C ILE A 51 -0.12 -4.50 -11.72
N LEU A 52 0.81 -4.59 -12.66
CA LEU A 52 2.25 -4.43 -12.43
C LEU A 52 2.60 -3.11 -11.72
N PRO A 53 2.07 -1.94 -12.13
CA PRO A 53 2.27 -0.69 -11.40
C PRO A 53 1.92 -0.81 -9.91
N ALA A 54 0.75 -1.38 -9.60
CA ALA A 54 0.30 -1.56 -8.24
C ALA A 54 1.20 -2.50 -7.42
N VAL A 55 1.78 -3.51 -8.06
CA VAL A 55 2.76 -4.41 -7.44
C VAL A 55 4.05 -3.68 -7.11
N LEU A 56 4.55 -2.84 -8.04
CA LEU A 56 5.76 -2.05 -7.84
C LEU A 56 5.56 -0.99 -6.75
N SER A 57 4.47 -0.22 -6.82
CA SER A 57 4.14 0.80 -5.82
C SER A 57 3.91 0.19 -4.43
N LYS A 58 3.23 -0.96 -4.36
CA LYS A 58 3.04 -1.64 -3.08
C LYS A 58 4.31 -2.25 -2.53
N SER A 59 5.22 -2.71 -3.38
CA SER A 59 6.56 -3.16 -2.98
C SER A 59 7.35 -2.03 -2.34
N GLU A 60 7.28 -0.84 -2.91
CA GLU A 60 7.91 0.37 -2.36
C GLU A 60 7.30 0.74 -1.00
N LEU A 61 5.97 0.86 -0.90
CA LEU A 61 5.29 1.17 0.35
C LEU A 61 5.57 0.14 1.45
N ALA A 62 5.59 -1.14 1.10
CA ALA A 62 5.83 -2.22 2.05
C ALA A 62 7.28 -2.28 2.55
N THR A 63 8.27 -1.89 1.73
CA THR A 63 9.67 -1.79 2.15
C THR A 63 9.94 -0.56 3.01
N ALA A 64 9.23 0.54 2.78
CA ALA A 64 9.30 1.73 3.64
C ALA A 64 8.62 1.49 5.01
N MET A 65 7.58 0.65 5.05
CA MET A 65 6.73 0.44 6.21
C MET A 65 6.49 -1.06 6.47
N PRO A 66 7.54 -1.84 6.83
CA PRO A 66 7.46 -3.31 6.94
C PRO A 66 6.80 -3.73 8.27
N LYS A 67 5.59 -3.22 8.55
CA LYS A 67 4.79 -3.62 9.71
C LYS A 67 3.73 -4.63 9.29
N SER A 68 3.52 -5.66 10.12
CA SER A 68 2.35 -6.54 9.99
C SER A 68 1.12 -5.75 10.40
N GLY A 69 0.13 -5.67 9.51
CA GLY A 69 -1.09 -4.94 9.76
C GLY A 69 -1.84 -4.66 8.46
N GLY A 70 -2.97 -4.01 8.56
CA GLY A 70 -3.76 -3.69 7.38
C GLY A 70 -2.99 -2.78 6.41
N THR A 71 -2.92 -3.15 5.15
CA THR A 71 -2.27 -2.34 4.10
C THR A 71 -2.97 -1.00 3.83
N TYR A 72 -4.12 -0.72 4.48
CA TYR A 72 -4.79 0.57 4.52
C TYR A 72 -3.92 1.67 5.18
N VAL A 73 -3.00 1.27 6.07
CA VAL A 73 -2.08 2.21 6.77
C VAL A 73 -1.23 3.01 5.79
N TYR A 74 -0.91 2.47 4.62
CA TYR A 74 -0.15 3.21 3.60
C TYR A 74 -0.95 4.41 3.07
N ILE A 75 -2.25 4.19 2.82
CA ILE A 75 -3.19 5.22 2.36
C ILE A 75 -3.49 6.20 3.50
N GLU A 76 -3.68 5.69 4.73
CA GLU A 76 -3.89 6.52 5.92
C GLU A 76 -2.73 7.48 6.17
N ARG A 77 -1.49 7.00 6.05
CA ARG A 77 -0.30 7.85 6.24
C ARG A 77 -0.15 8.91 5.17
N ALA A 78 -0.52 8.60 3.93
CA ALA A 78 -0.49 9.58 2.85
C ALA A 78 -1.63 10.61 2.98
N PHE A 79 -2.88 10.13 3.15
CA PHE A 79 -4.09 10.94 3.01
C PHE A 79 -4.88 11.20 4.31
N GLY A 80 -4.53 10.53 5.40
CA GLY A 80 -5.21 10.68 6.69
C GLY A 80 -6.34 9.69 6.94
N PRO A 81 -7.03 9.82 8.12
CA PRO A 81 -7.92 8.79 8.64
C PRO A 81 -9.20 8.59 7.82
N LEU A 82 -9.70 9.60 7.12
CA LEU A 82 -10.87 9.45 6.24
C LEU A 82 -10.57 8.44 5.12
N PHE A 83 -9.51 8.69 4.36
CA PHE A 83 -9.11 7.80 3.26
C PHE A 83 -8.58 6.47 3.77
N GLY A 84 -7.95 6.44 4.95
CA GLY A 84 -7.58 5.21 5.64
C GLY A 84 -8.79 4.33 5.96
N THR A 85 -9.89 4.93 6.43
CA THR A 85 -11.15 4.22 6.72
C THR A 85 -11.78 3.67 5.44
N ILE A 86 -11.89 4.49 4.39
CA ILE A 86 -12.41 4.07 3.07
C ILE A 86 -11.57 2.91 2.52
N ALA A 87 -10.24 3.03 2.57
CA ALA A 87 -9.31 2.01 2.10
C ALA A 87 -9.40 0.71 2.90
N GLY A 88 -9.53 0.79 4.22
CA GLY A 88 -9.69 -0.37 5.08
C GLY A 88 -10.95 -1.15 4.75
N ILE A 89 -12.07 -0.46 4.56
CA ILE A 89 -13.35 -1.06 4.17
C ILE A 89 -13.25 -1.66 2.75
N GLY A 90 -12.70 -0.93 1.77
CA GLY A 90 -12.56 -1.41 0.41
C GLY A 90 -11.68 -2.67 0.31
N LEU A 91 -10.56 -2.71 1.04
CA LEU A 91 -9.69 -3.89 1.13
C LEU A 91 -10.39 -5.07 1.82
N TRP A 92 -11.12 -4.81 2.90
CA TRP A 92 -11.91 -5.82 3.59
C TRP A 92 -12.96 -6.44 2.68
N LEU A 93 -13.78 -5.62 2.03
CA LEU A 93 -14.81 -6.06 1.09
C LEU A 93 -14.22 -6.82 -0.11
N SER A 94 -13.12 -6.34 -0.70
CA SER A 94 -12.45 -7.03 -1.80
C SER A 94 -12.00 -8.44 -1.42
N LEU A 95 -11.42 -8.63 -0.22
CA LEU A 95 -10.93 -9.93 0.22
C LEU A 95 -12.03 -10.88 0.66
N LEU A 96 -13.06 -10.37 1.35
CA LEU A 96 -14.19 -11.21 1.74
C LEU A 96 -14.99 -11.69 0.51
N LEU A 97 -15.20 -10.83 -0.48
CA LEU A 97 -15.85 -11.22 -1.74
C LEU A 97 -15.01 -12.24 -2.52
N LYS A 98 -13.69 -12.09 -2.51
CA LYS A 98 -12.80 -13.11 -3.10
C LYS A 98 -12.90 -14.46 -2.37
N SER A 99 -13.13 -14.45 -1.05
CA SER A 99 -13.38 -15.68 -0.29
C SER A 99 -14.73 -16.28 -0.62
N ALA A 100 -15.78 -15.45 -0.74
CA ALA A 100 -17.11 -15.89 -1.21
C ALA A 100 -17.01 -16.53 -2.60
N PHE A 101 -16.31 -15.89 -3.53
CA PHE A 101 -16.04 -16.42 -4.87
C PHE A 101 -15.35 -17.80 -4.82
N SER A 102 -14.32 -17.96 -3.97
CA SER A 102 -13.62 -19.25 -3.82
C SER A 102 -14.52 -20.33 -3.23
N LEU A 103 -15.44 -19.98 -2.31
CA LEU A 103 -16.39 -20.94 -1.71
C LEU A 103 -17.47 -21.39 -2.71
N VAL A 104 -17.97 -20.46 -3.52
CA VAL A 104 -18.92 -20.81 -4.58
C VAL A 104 -18.22 -21.67 -5.64
N GLY A 105 -17.01 -21.32 -6.05
CA GLY A 105 -16.22 -22.18 -6.95
C GLY A 105 -16.00 -23.58 -6.35
N LEU A 106 -15.64 -23.65 -5.08
CA LEU A 106 -15.49 -24.92 -4.35
C LEU A 106 -16.73 -25.81 -4.45
N SER A 107 -17.92 -25.22 -4.30
CA SER A 107 -19.18 -26.01 -4.34
C SER A 107 -19.41 -26.66 -5.70
N PHE A 108 -19.05 -26.01 -6.81
CA PHE A 108 -19.15 -26.58 -8.16
C PHE A 108 -18.15 -27.71 -8.40
N TYR A 109 -16.93 -27.63 -7.83
CA TYR A 109 -15.96 -28.74 -7.90
C TYR A 109 -16.36 -29.91 -6.99
N LEU A 110 -16.94 -29.64 -5.82
CA LEU A 110 -17.50 -30.68 -4.95
C LEU A 110 -18.72 -31.38 -5.58
N TYR A 111 -19.57 -30.62 -6.27
CA TYR A 111 -20.71 -31.16 -7.03
C TYR A 111 -20.27 -32.31 -7.98
N VAL A 112 -19.12 -32.12 -8.67
CA VAL A 112 -18.58 -33.16 -9.57
C VAL A 112 -18.18 -34.45 -8.82
N LEU A 113 -17.66 -34.32 -7.60
CA LEU A 113 -17.17 -35.46 -6.82
C LEU A 113 -18.27 -36.26 -6.11
N ILE A 114 -19.38 -35.60 -5.77
CA ILE A 114 -20.42 -36.18 -4.90
C ILE A 114 -21.75 -36.40 -5.66
N GLU A 115 -21.84 -35.98 -6.94
CA GLU A 115 -23.02 -36.11 -7.82
C GLU A 115 -24.33 -35.60 -7.18
N ILE A 116 -24.26 -34.47 -6.46
CA ILE A 116 -25.43 -33.83 -5.84
C ILE A 116 -26.07 -32.87 -6.85
N ASP A 117 -27.37 -32.61 -6.74
CA ASP A 117 -28.09 -31.65 -7.57
C ASP A 117 -27.49 -30.24 -7.47
N GLU A 118 -27.36 -29.53 -8.59
CA GLU A 118 -26.79 -28.19 -8.68
C GLU A 118 -27.49 -27.16 -7.79
N SER A 119 -28.78 -27.37 -7.49
CA SER A 119 -29.57 -26.53 -6.60
C SER A 119 -28.99 -26.43 -5.17
N TYR A 120 -28.20 -27.42 -4.73
CA TYR A 120 -27.57 -27.46 -3.41
C TYR A 120 -26.20 -26.75 -3.35
N THR A 121 -25.65 -26.25 -4.46
CA THR A 121 -24.31 -25.62 -4.47
C THR A 121 -24.16 -24.45 -3.48
N LYS A 122 -25.20 -23.62 -3.31
CA LYS A 122 -25.18 -22.54 -2.31
C LYS A 122 -25.11 -23.06 -0.87
N TYR A 123 -25.82 -24.14 -0.56
CA TYR A 123 -25.80 -24.75 0.78
C TYR A 123 -24.45 -25.40 1.08
N ILE A 124 -23.83 -26.03 0.08
CA ILE A 124 -22.47 -26.60 0.17
C ILE A 124 -21.45 -25.47 0.46
N ALA A 125 -21.55 -24.35 -0.24
CA ALA A 125 -20.69 -23.19 -0.01
C ALA A 125 -20.86 -22.60 1.41
N LEU A 126 -22.10 -22.54 1.93
CA LEU A 126 -22.37 -22.07 3.29
C LEU A 126 -21.86 -23.06 4.35
N LEU A 127 -21.98 -24.37 4.11
CA LEU A 127 -21.47 -25.40 5.00
C LEU A 127 -19.93 -25.37 5.06
N ALA A 128 -19.27 -25.20 3.90
CA ALA A 128 -17.84 -24.98 3.83
C ALA A 128 -17.40 -23.69 4.54
N LEU A 129 -18.19 -22.62 4.43
CA LEU A 129 -17.96 -21.37 5.18
C LEU A 129 -18.06 -21.60 6.69
N LEU A 130 -19.08 -22.34 7.16
CA LEU A 130 -19.23 -22.68 8.57
C LEU A 130 -18.02 -23.48 9.08
N PHE A 131 -17.56 -24.46 8.32
CA PHE A 131 -16.36 -25.23 8.65
C PHE A 131 -15.12 -24.33 8.76
N ILE A 132 -14.89 -23.46 7.78
CA ILE A 132 -13.77 -22.49 7.78
C ILE A 132 -13.89 -21.51 8.95
N LEU A 133 -15.09 -21.03 9.26
CA LEU A 133 -15.34 -20.15 10.41
C LEU A 133 -14.89 -20.82 11.70
N LEU A 134 -15.29 -22.06 11.94
CA LEU A 134 -14.90 -22.83 13.13
C LEU A 134 -13.39 -23.00 13.20
N LEU A 135 -12.74 -23.38 12.09
CA LEU A 135 -11.27 -23.49 12.03
C LEU A 135 -10.56 -22.18 12.42
N ASN A 136 -11.06 -21.03 11.94
CA ASN A 136 -10.47 -19.73 12.23
C ASN A 136 -10.73 -19.26 13.66
N VAL A 137 -11.88 -19.60 14.26
CA VAL A 137 -12.20 -19.30 15.65
C VAL A 137 -11.31 -20.09 16.59
N PHE A 138 -11.15 -21.40 16.35
CA PHE A 138 -10.31 -22.27 17.19
C PHE A 138 -8.81 -22.07 17.00
N GLY A 139 -8.40 -21.42 15.92
CA GLY A 139 -7.02 -21.05 15.63
C GLY A 139 -6.13 -22.24 15.17
N VAL A 140 -5.82 -22.29 13.89
CA VAL A 140 -4.93 -23.33 13.31
C VAL A 140 -3.50 -22.79 13.18
N LYS A 141 -2.55 -23.43 13.89
CA LYS A 141 -1.15 -22.96 13.99
C LYS A 141 -0.22 -23.31 12.81
N LYS A 142 -0.62 -24.14 11.84
CA LYS A 142 0.29 -24.69 10.79
C LYS A 142 -0.18 -24.45 9.35
N VAL A 143 -0.59 -23.23 9.02
CA VAL A 143 -1.13 -22.91 7.68
C VAL A 143 -0.05 -22.90 6.60
N GLU A 144 1.19 -22.46 6.91
CA GLU A 144 2.25 -22.20 5.91
C GLU A 144 2.72 -23.45 5.16
N LYS A 145 3.07 -24.52 5.88
CA LYS A 145 3.55 -25.78 5.24
C LYS A 145 2.48 -26.44 4.39
N THR A 146 1.25 -26.49 4.90
CA THR A 146 0.11 -27.05 4.18
C THR A 146 -0.17 -26.24 2.91
N GLN A 147 -0.12 -24.91 2.98
CA GLN A 147 -0.32 -24.04 1.82
C GLN A 147 0.77 -24.23 0.76
N LEU A 148 2.04 -24.40 1.15
CA LEU A 148 3.13 -24.69 0.22
C LEU A 148 2.88 -25.99 -0.56
N ILE A 149 2.47 -27.05 0.11
CA ILE A 149 2.17 -28.35 -0.53
C ILE A 149 1.00 -28.19 -1.52
N ILE A 150 -0.10 -27.56 -1.08
CA ILE A 150 -1.28 -27.37 -1.92
C ILE A 150 -0.93 -26.54 -3.17
N VAL A 151 -0.22 -25.44 -3.01
CA VAL A 151 0.20 -24.58 -4.12
C VAL A 151 1.10 -25.33 -5.10
N THR A 152 2.04 -26.14 -4.59
CA THR A 152 2.93 -26.94 -5.44
C THR A 152 2.15 -27.97 -6.25
N ILE A 153 1.25 -28.72 -5.63
CA ILE A 153 0.38 -29.70 -6.31
C ILE A 153 -0.47 -28.99 -7.38
N SER A 154 -1.11 -27.88 -7.03
CA SER A 154 -1.97 -27.12 -7.95
C SER A 154 -1.21 -26.59 -9.15
N VAL A 155 -0.03 -26.00 -8.95
CA VAL A 155 0.80 -25.46 -10.04
C VAL A 155 1.31 -26.60 -10.93
N LEU A 156 1.77 -27.72 -10.33
CA LEU A 156 2.22 -28.87 -11.10
C LEU A 156 1.07 -29.47 -11.93
N SER A 157 -0.14 -29.60 -11.38
CA SER A 157 -1.30 -30.09 -12.14
C SER A 157 -1.63 -29.17 -13.32
N LEU A 158 -1.59 -27.84 -13.12
CA LEU A 158 -1.81 -26.87 -14.20
C LEU A 158 -0.71 -26.91 -15.29
N ILE A 159 0.54 -27.12 -14.92
CA ILE A 159 1.64 -27.31 -15.88
C ILE A 159 1.45 -28.61 -16.65
N THR A 160 1.04 -29.69 -15.98
CA THR A 160 0.77 -30.99 -16.60
C THR A 160 -0.33 -30.87 -17.66
N ILE A 161 -1.45 -30.21 -17.37
CA ILE A 161 -2.53 -30.06 -18.34
C ILE A 161 -2.13 -29.15 -19.52
N VAL A 162 -1.29 -28.16 -19.30
CA VAL A 162 -0.73 -27.36 -20.40
C VAL A 162 0.08 -28.23 -21.34
N PHE A 163 0.95 -29.09 -20.80
CA PHE A 163 1.77 -29.98 -21.63
C PHE A 163 0.93 -30.96 -22.47
N PHE A 164 -0.05 -31.62 -21.86
CA PHE A 164 -0.93 -32.54 -22.61
C PHE A 164 -1.89 -31.82 -23.55
N GLY A 165 -2.42 -30.66 -23.14
CA GLY A 165 -3.39 -29.94 -23.93
C GLY A 165 -2.82 -29.27 -25.19
N PHE A 166 -1.51 -29.04 -25.28
CA PHE A 166 -0.90 -28.61 -26.53
C PHE A 166 -0.89 -29.71 -27.61
N ASN A 167 -0.96 -31.00 -27.23
CA ASN A 167 -1.02 -32.10 -28.22
C ASN A 167 -2.39 -32.19 -28.95
N SER A 168 -3.45 -31.73 -28.28
CA SER A 168 -4.83 -31.74 -28.84
C SER A 168 -5.33 -30.35 -29.21
N PHE A 169 -4.41 -29.38 -29.30
CA PHE A 169 -4.74 -27.99 -29.56
C PHE A 169 -5.24 -27.78 -31.03
N ASP A 170 -6.46 -27.24 -31.16
CA ASP A 170 -7.04 -26.84 -32.43
C ASP A 170 -7.25 -25.31 -32.47
N SER A 171 -6.48 -24.63 -33.32
CA SER A 171 -6.58 -23.18 -33.48
C SER A 171 -7.92 -22.69 -34.05
N ARG A 172 -8.69 -23.58 -34.72
CA ARG A 172 -10.00 -23.25 -35.29
C ARG A 172 -11.04 -22.94 -34.20
N LEU A 173 -10.90 -23.55 -33.04
CA LEU A 173 -11.76 -23.28 -31.88
C LEU A 173 -11.60 -21.86 -31.33
N MET A 174 -10.51 -21.18 -31.69
CA MET A 174 -10.25 -19.80 -31.26
C MET A 174 -10.90 -18.74 -32.15
N ASP A 175 -11.38 -19.09 -33.33
CA ASP A 175 -11.96 -18.13 -34.27
C ASP A 175 -13.46 -17.89 -34.00
N PRO A 176 -13.88 -16.61 -33.92
CA PRO A 176 -13.08 -15.38 -33.91
C PRO A 176 -12.45 -15.09 -32.55
N VAL A 177 -11.18 -14.67 -32.53
CA VAL A 177 -10.45 -14.39 -31.26
C VAL A 177 -11.13 -13.30 -30.44
N PHE A 178 -11.67 -12.27 -31.08
CA PHE A 178 -12.37 -11.15 -30.42
C PHE A 178 -13.88 -11.19 -30.73
N SER A 179 -14.57 -12.29 -30.42
CA SER A 179 -16.00 -12.47 -30.68
C SER A 179 -16.88 -11.38 -30.05
N GLU A 180 -16.47 -10.87 -28.87
CA GLU A 180 -17.19 -9.84 -28.11
C GLU A 180 -16.66 -8.41 -28.37
N GLY A 181 -15.80 -8.25 -29.37
CA GLY A 181 -15.20 -6.97 -29.77
C GLY A 181 -14.26 -6.36 -28.70
N ASN A 182 -13.78 -5.14 -28.98
CA ASN A 182 -12.82 -4.45 -28.09
C ASN A 182 -13.40 -4.10 -26.72
N SER A 183 -14.69 -3.77 -26.65
CA SER A 183 -15.37 -3.46 -25.38
C SER A 183 -15.47 -4.68 -24.48
N GLY A 184 -15.83 -5.85 -25.05
CA GLY A 184 -15.84 -7.12 -24.34
C GLY A 184 -14.45 -7.52 -23.86
N PHE A 185 -13.42 -7.33 -24.71
CA PHE A 185 -12.04 -7.59 -24.30
C PHE A 185 -11.61 -6.77 -23.08
N ILE A 186 -11.83 -5.44 -23.09
CA ILE A 186 -11.45 -4.58 -21.95
C ILE A 186 -12.28 -4.94 -20.70
N ALA A 187 -13.57 -5.24 -20.86
CA ALA A 187 -14.41 -5.70 -19.75
C ALA A 187 -13.90 -7.02 -19.16
N GLY A 188 -13.42 -7.95 -20.00
CA GLY A 188 -12.80 -9.19 -19.58
C GLY A 188 -11.48 -8.97 -18.83
N VAL A 189 -10.61 -8.06 -19.30
CA VAL A 189 -9.40 -7.63 -18.57
C VAL A 189 -9.75 -7.15 -17.17
N ALA A 190 -10.78 -6.29 -17.07
CA ALA A 190 -11.25 -5.77 -15.80
C ALA A 190 -11.84 -6.87 -14.88
N PHE A 191 -12.59 -7.80 -15.45
CA PHE A 191 -13.14 -8.95 -14.75
C PHE A 191 -12.05 -9.88 -14.20
N LEU A 192 -11.02 -10.18 -15.02
CA LEU A 192 -9.92 -11.05 -14.67
C LEU A 192 -8.90 -10.43 -13.68
N TYR A 193 -8.96 -9.11 -13.49
CA TYR A 193 -8.04 -8.39 -12.59
C TYR A 193 -8.02 -8.94 -11.17
N ILE A 194 -9.16 -9.44 -10.65
CA ILE A 194 -9.26 -10.04 -9.32
C ILE A 194 -8.41 -11.30 -9.17
N SER A 195 -8.12 -12.02 -10.26
CA SER A 195 -7.27 -13.21 -10.24
C SER A 195 -5.91 -12.91 -9.62
N TYR A 196 -5.34 -11.75 -9.94
CA TYR A 196 -4.03 -11.29 -9.47
C TYR A 196 -4.06 -10.60 -8.10
N ALA A 197 -5.22 -10.36 -7.51
CA ALA A 197 -5.33 -9.63 -6.24
C ALA A 197 -4.54 -10.25 -5.07
N GLY A 198 -4.20 -11.54 -5.16
CA GLY A 198 -3.40 -12.27 -4.18
C GLY A 198 -1.93 -11.83 -4.11
N VAL A 199 -1.36 -11.30 -5.19
CA VAL A 199 0.05 -10.92 -5.28
C VAL A 199 0.48 -9.96 -4.17
N THR A 200 -0.38 -9.05 -3.77
CA THR A 200 -0.10 -8.06 -2.74
C THR A 200 -0.46 -8.50 -1.32
N LYS A 201 -1.00 -9.73 -1.15
CA LYS A 201 -1.36 -10.29 0.17
C LYS A 201 -0.15 -10.44 1.07
N ILE A 202 1.01 -10.71 0.47
CA ILE A 202 2.28 -10.87 1.19
C ILE A 202 2.69 -9.60 1.97
N ALA A 203 2.28 -8.42 1.54
CA ALA A 203 2.53 -7.18 2.27
C ALA A 203 1.87 -7.15 3.66
N ALA A 204 0.75 -7.86 3.85
CA ALA A 204 0.08 -7.94 5.15
C ALA A 204 0.87 -8.75 6.19
N VAL A 205 1.78 -9.61 5.75
CA VAL A 205 2.67 -10.44 6.59
C VAL A 205 4.14 -10.03 6.47
N ALA A 206 4.40 -8.80 6.02
CA ALA A 206 5.76 -8.27 5.81
C ALA A 206 6.68 -8.41 7.03
N GLY A 207 6.12 -8.27 8.25
CA GLY A 207 6.86 -8.40 9.52
C GLY A 207 7.36 -9.83 9.82
N GLU A 208 6.83 -10.86 9.13
CA GLU A 208 7.20 -12.26 9.32
C GLU A 208 8.25 -12.75 8.30
N ILE A 209 8.56 -11.94 7.28
CA ILE A 209 9.46 -12.28 6.17
C ILE A 209 10.91 -12.05 6.58
N LYS A 210 11.78 -13.00 6.26
CA LYS A 210 13.24 -12.83 6.38
C LYS A 210 13.73 -11.81 5.35
N ASN A 211 14.54 -10.83 5.78
CA ASN A 211 15.08 -9.77 4.94
C ASN A 211 13.99 -9.09 4.07
N PRO A 212 12.95 -8.49 4.69
CA PRO A 212 11.77 -7.98 3.99
C PRO A 212 12.13 -6.93 2.92
N GLU A 213 13.18 -6.15 3.16
CA GLU A 213 13.70 -5.11 2.25
C GLU A 213 14.00 -5.66 0.85
N LYS A 214 14.54 -6.88 0.76
CA LYS A 214 14.88 -7.54 -0.51
C LYS A 214 13.83 -8.55 -0.95
N ASN A 215 13.28 -9.32 0.01
CA ASN A 215 12.42 -10.45 -0.32
C ASN A 215 10.98 -10.05 -0.63
N LEU A 216 10.45 -8.94 -0.09
CA LEU A 216 9.10 -8.46 -0.43
C LEU A 216 8.93 -8.13 -1.91
N PRO A 217 9.75 -7.22 -2.51
CA PRO A 217 9.64 -6.90 -3.93
C PRO A 217 9.85 -8.13 -4.82
N ARG A 218 10.87 -8.94 -4.50
CA ARG A 218 11.16 -10.17 -5.25
C ARG A 218 10.00 -11.14 -5.22
N THR A 219 9.40 -11.37 -4.04
CA THR A 219 8.23 -12.25 -3.92
C THR A 219 7.09 -11.77 -4.80
N MET A 220 6.74 -10.48 -4.74
CA MET A 220 5.61 -9.93 -5.50
C MET A 220 5.85 -10.03 -7.01
N ILE A 221 7.03 -9.66 -7.50
CA ILE A 221 7.37 -9.68 -8.93
C ILE A 221 7.45 -11.12 -9.44
N ILE A 222 8.19 -12.01 -8.76
CA ILE A 222 8.33 -13.42 -9.17
C ILE A 222 6.97 -14.12 -9.16
N SER A 223 6.16 -13.90 -8.12
CA SER A 223 4.82 -14.49 -8.05
C SER A 223 3.91 -14.00 -9.16
N LEU A 224 3.97 -12.71 -9.52
CA LEU A 224 3.21 -12.16 -10.64
C LEU A 224 3.62 -12.79 -11.95
N LEU A 225 4.92 -12.86 -12.25
CA LEU A 225 5.45 -13.45 -13.48
C LEU A 225 5.08 -14.94 -13.61
N LEU A 226 5.31 -15.71 -12.55
CA LEU A 226 4.99 -17.14 -12.51
C LEU A 226 3.51 -17.40 -12.78
N ILE A 227 2.63 -16.71 -12.05
CA ILE A 227 1.19 -16.89 -12.20
C ILE A 227 0.68 -16.39 -13.54
N THR A 228 1.22 -15.27 -14.06
CA THR A 228 0.84 -14.78 -15.38
C THR A 228 1.18 -15.80 -16.46
N THR A 229 2.37 -16.40 -16.41
CA THR A 229 2.77 -17.45 -17.36
C THR A 229 1.81 -18.64 -17.27
N VAL A 230 1.51 -19.13 -16.06
CA VAL A 230 0.58 -20.25 -15.87
C VAL A 230 -0.83 -19.90 -16.40
N TYR A 231 -1.33 -18.72 -16.06
CA TYR A 231 -2.68 -18.30 -16.46
C TYR A 231 -2.82 -18.16 -17.98
N VAL A 232 -1.86 -17.52 -18.64
CA VAL A 232 -1.85 -17.34 -20.09
C VAL A 232 -1.79 -18.68 -20.80
N LEU A 233 -0.91 -19.58 -20.37
CA LEU A 233 -0.77 -20.89 -21.00
C LEU A 233 -2.00 -21.78 -20.77
N VAL A 234 -2.54 -21.82 -19.55
CA VAL A 234 -3.76 -22.58 -19.24
C VAL A 234 -4.96 -22.03 -20.01
N ALA A 235 -5.13 -20.72 -20.04
CA ALA A 235 -6.23 -20.08 -20.76
C ALA A 235 -6.11 -20.31 -22.28
N LEU A 236 -4.90 -20.27 -22.83
CA LEU A 236 -4.64 -20.57 -24.24
C LEU A 236 -5.02 -22.02 -24.58
N VAL A 237 -4.55 -22.97 -23.80
CA VAL A 237 -4.88 -24.40 -23.96
C VAL A 237 -6.38 -24.63 -23.79
N LEU A 238 -7.03 -23.94 -22.85
CA LEU A 238 -8.45 -24.04 -22.61
C LEU A 238 -9.28 -23.72 -23.87
N VAL A 239 -9.03 -22.53 -24.48
CA VAL A 239 -9.77 -22.09 -25.68
C VAL A 239 -9.36 -22.81 -26.95
N GLY A 240 -8.21 -23.48 -26.96
CA GLY A 240 -7.77 -24.31 -28.08
C GLY A 240 -8.23 -25.76 -27.99
N ASN A 241 -8.90 -26.19 -26.92
CA ASN A 241 -9.39 -27.56 -26.75
C ASN A 241 -10.90 -27.66 -26.51
N ILE A 242 -11.56 -26.57 -26.12
CA ILE A 242 -12.98 -26.57 -25.78
C ILE A 242 -13.68 -25.43 -26.51
N ASP A 243 -14.86 -25.70 -27.08
CA ASP A 243 -15.67 -24.72 -27.77
C ASP A 243 -16.09 -23.55 -26.87
N GLN A 244 -16.10 -22.34 -27.42
CA GLN A 244 -16.48 -21.11 -26.70
C GLN A 244 -17.88 -21.16 -26.12
N SER A 245 -18.83 -21.81 -26.81
CA SER A 245 -20.23 -21.94 -26.36
C SER A 245 -20.35 -22.75 -25.07
N VAL A 246 -19.53 -23.78 -24.92
CA VAL A 246 -19.45 -24.61 -23.70
C VAL A 246 -18.74 -23.84 -22.58
N LEU A 247 -17.60 -23.19 -22.89
CA LEU A 247 -16.81 -22.47 -21.90
C LEU A 247 -17.53 -21.27 -21.31
N SER A 248 -18.33 -20.54 -22.11
CA SER A 248 -18.94 -19.27 -21.70
C SER A 248 -19.84 -19.36 -20.46
N THR A 249 -20.35 -20.56 -20.14
CA THR A 249 -21.18 -20.84 -18.96
C THR A 249 -20.52 -21.75 -17.94
N ASP A 250 -19.31 -22.23 -18.24
CA ASP A 250 -18.63 -23.21 -17.40
C ASP A 250 -17.95 -22.56 -16.18
N ILE A 251 -18.37 -22.95 -14.96
CA ILE A 251 -17.80 -22.48 -13.68
C ILE A 251 -16.65 -23.38 -13.19
N LYS A 252 -16.45 -24.55 -13.84
CA LYS A 252 -15.40 -25.53 -13.53
C LYS A 252 -14.48 -25.82 -14.73
N PRO A 253 -13.98 -24.80 -15.43
CA PRO A 253 -13.30 -24.95 -16.73
C PRO A 253 -12.07 -25.83 -16.69
N ILE A 254 -11.35 -25.88 -15.57
CA ILE A 254 -10.18 -26.75 -15.40
C ILE A 254 -10.59 -28.22 -15.33
N HIS A 255 -11.68 -28.55 -14.62
CA HIS A 255 -12.23 -29.91 -14.62
C HIS A 255 -12.60 -30.34 -16.06
N THR A 256 -13.36 -29.51 -16.76
CA THR A 256 -13.80 -29.77 -18.13
C THR A 256 -12.60 -29.96 -19.08
N LEU A 257 -11.54 -29.15 -18.95
CA LEU A 257 -10.31 -29.30 -19.72
C LEU A 257 -9.61 -30.63 -19.46
N PHE A 258 -9.45 -31.01 -18.20
CA PHE A 258 -8.84 -32.31 -17.85
C PHE A 258 -9.66 -33.49 -18.34
N GLN A 259 -10.99 -33.41 -18.23
CA GLN A 259 -11.91 -34.43 -18.71
C GLN A 259 -11.86 -34.56 -20.25
N THR A 260 -11.82 -33.46 -20.98
CA THR A 260 -11.73 -33.44 -22.45
C THR A 260 -10.43 -34.09 -22.95
N ILE A 261 -9.30 -33.84 -22.26
CA ILE A 261 -7.98 -34.33 -22.69
C ILE A 261 -7.72 -35.77 -22.22
N GLY A 262 -8.09 -36.12 -20.99
CA GLY A 262 -7.69 -37.38 -20.38
C GLY A 262 -8.85 -38.25 -19.87
N GLY A 263 -10.11 -37.87 -20.18
CA GLY A 263 -11.30 -38.60 -19.75
C GLY A 263 -11.68 -38.38 -18.29
N ASP A 264 -12.65 -39.12 -17.81
CA ASP A 264 -13.31 -38.88 -16.51
C ASP A 264 -12.35 -38.96 -15.32
N TYR A 265 -11.42 -39.91 -15.28
CA TYR A 265 -10.44 -40.02 -14.19
C TYR A 265 -9.57 -38.76 -14.05
N PHE A 266 -9.15 -38.17 -15.16
CA PHE A 266 -8.41 -36.93 -15.17
C PHE A 266 -9.30 -35.74 -14.70
N GLY A 267 -10.57 -35.74 -15.12
CA GLY A 267 -11.55 -34.80 -14.61
C GLY A 267 -11.74 -34.87 -13.09
N TYR A 268 -11.89 -36.07 -12.53
CA TYR A 268 -11.98 -36.27 -11.08
C TYR A 268 -10.71 -35.84 -10.33
N PHE A 269 -9.52 -36.13 -10.89
CA PHE A 269 -8.27 -35.62 -10.33
C PHE A 269 -8.25 -34.09 -10.27
N ALA A 270 -8.63 -33.41 -11.36
CA ALA A 270 -8.72 -31.95 -11.39
C ALA A 270 -9.75 -31.41 -10.40
N ALA A 271 -10.88 -32.10 -10.22
CA ALA A 271 -11.89 -31.73 -9.24
C ALA A 271 -11.34 -31.79 -7.81
N VAL A 272 -10.62 -32.84 -7.44
CA VAL A 272 -9.97 -32.97 -6.12
C VAL A 272 -8.96 -31.84 -5.88
N VAL A 273 -8.08 -31.57 -6.87
CA VAL A 273 -7.10 -30.47 -6.79
C VAL A 273 -7.82 -29.13 -6.67
N GLY A 274 -8.90 -28.91 -7.42
CA GLY A 274 -9.73 -27.71 -7.37
C GLY A 274 -10.34 -27.50 -5.98
N VAL A 275 -10.96 -28.54 -5.40
CA VAL A 275 -11.55 -28.51 -4.05
C VAL A 275 -10.50 -28.13 -3.00
N ILE A 276 -9.33 -28.78 -3.00
CA ILE A 276 -8.27 -28.51 -2.02
C ILE A 276 -7.73 -27.08 -2.18
N THR A 277 -7.54 -26.62 -3.42
CA THR A 277 -7.03 -25.28 -3.73
C THR A 277 -8.01 -24.18 -3.31
N LEU A 278 -9.29 -24.32 -3.69
CA LEU A 278 -10.34 -23.36 -3.40
C LEU A 278 -10.64 -23.30 -1.90
N MET A 279 -10.63 -24.44 -1.20
CA MET A 279 -10.79 -24.53 0.26
C MET A 279 -9.65 -23.82 1.00
N SER A 280 -8.41 -24.07 0.58
CA SER A 280 -7.23 -23.40 1.16
C SER A 280 -7.29 -21.89 0.93
N MET A 281 -7.69 -21.47 -0.27
CA MET A 281 -7.84 -20.05 -0.62
C MET A 281 -8.95 -19.38 0.19
N ALA A 282 -10.12 -20.01 0.33
CA ALA A 282 -11.22 -19.49 1.12
C ALA A 282 -10.82 -19.33 2.59
N ASN A 283 -10.19 -20.35 3.18
CA ASN A 283 -9.71 -20.30 4.57
C ASN A 283 -8.71 -19.16 4.79
N SER A 284 -7.69 -19.06 3.94
CA SER A 284 -6.71 -17.99 4.05
C SER A 284 -7.30 -16.59 3.77
N GLY A 285 -8.36 -16.55 2.95
CA GLY A 285 -9.11 -15.34 2.64
C GLY A 285 -9.93 -14.84 3.83
N VAL A 286 -10.69 -15.72 4.50
CA VAL A 286 -11.44 -15.40 5.74
C VAL A 286 -10.48 -14.90 6.83
N LEU A 287 -9.37 -15.59 7.03
CA LEU A 287 -8.35 -15.20 8.00
C LEU A 287 -7.77 -13.81 7.70
N ALA A 288 -7.41 -13.55 6.45
CA ALA A 288 -6.83 -12.27 6.06
C ALA A 288 -7.85 -11.13 6.10
N SER A 289 -9.08 -11.35 5.63
CA SER A 289 -10.12 -10.32 5.60
C SER A 289 -10.58 -9.93 7.00
N SER A 290 -10.72 -10.86 7.94
CA SER A 290 -11.10 -10.57 9.33
C SER A 290 -10.07 -9.73 10.09
N ARG A 291 -8.81 -9.69 9.64
CA ARG A 291 -7.77 -8.83 10.23
C ARG A 291 -7.99 -7.34 9.96
N PHE A 292 -8.71 -6.96 8.90
CA PHE A 292 -8.97 -5.54 8.60
C PHE A 292 -9.88 -4.88 9.63
N PRO A 293 -11.12 -5.38 9.88
CA PRO A 293 -11.97 -4.77 10.90
C PRO A 293 -11.33 -4.83 12.30
N PHE A 294 -10.58 -5.89 12.61
CA PHE A 294 -9.84 -6.01 13.85
C PHE A 294 -8.76 -4.90 13.99
N ALA A 295 -7.93 -4.69 12.96
CA ALA A 295 -6.89 -3.67 12.99
C ALA A 295 -7.49 -2.25 13.02
N MET A 296 -8.51 -1.99 12.19
CA MET A 296 -9.21 -0.70 12.16
C MET A 296 -9.88 -0.36 13.50
N ALA A 297 -10.44 -1.37 14.20
CA ALA A 297 -11.02 -1.17 15.54
C ALA A 297 -9.93 -0.84 16.58
N LYS A 298 -8.76 -1.47 16.52
CA LYS A 298 -7.60 -1.10 17.35
C LYS A 298 -7.10 0.32 17.08
N ASP A 299 -7.19 0.73 15.83
CA ASP A 299 -6.82 2.08 15.38
C ASP A 299 -7.94 3.11 15.59
N LYS A 300 -9.02 2.76 16.32
CA LYS A 300 -10.19 3.61 16.60
C LYS A 300 -10.94 4.09 15.36
N MET A 301 -10.82 3.38 14.25
CA MET A 301 -11.52 3.67 12.99
C MET A 301 -12.78 2.80 12.77
N MET A 302 -13.05 1.86 13.68
CA MET A 302 -14.22 0.97 13.68
C MET A 302 -14.69 0.68 15.11
N PRO A 303 -15.91 0.11 15.27
CA PRO A 303 -16.43 -0.24 16.60
C PRO A 303 -15.44 -1.08 17.41
N GLY A 304 -15.21 -0.69 18.69
CA GLY A 304 -14.20 -1.29 19.54
C GLY A 304 -14.36 -2.79 19.81
N PHE A 305 -15.59 -3.33 19.76
CA PHE A 305 -15.83 -4.77 19.97
C PHE A 305 -15.18 -5.66 18.92
N LEU A 306 -14.94 -5.14 17.69
CA LEU A 306 -14.21 -5.86 16.63
C LEU A 306 -12.71 -6.00 16.92
N GLY A 307 -12.17 -5.14 17.78
CA GLY A 307 -10.77 -5.17 18.23
C GLY A 307 -10.50 -6.09 19.41
N LEU A 308 -11.52 -6.76 19.97
CA LEU A 308 -11.37 -7.65 21.09
C LEU A 308 -10.81 -9.01 20.68
N VAL A 309 -9.83 -9.50 21.46
CA VAL A 309 -9.27 -10.86 21.33
C VAL A 309 -9.88 -11.76 22.39
N ASN A 310 -10.44 -12.89 21.98
CA ASN A 310 -10.97 -13.87 22.92
C ASN A 310 -9.84 -14.49 23.75
N SER A 311 -9.98 -14.49 25.07
CA SER A 311 -8.95 -15.00 25.99
C SER A 311 -8.67 -16.51 25.86
N ARG A 312 -9.71 -17.30 25.48
CA ARG A 312 -9.59 -18.76 25.36
C ARG A 312 -8.92 -19.17 24.05
N PHE A 313 -9.30 -18.56 22.93
CA PHE A 313 -8.84 -18.97 21.59
C PHE A 313 -7.71 -18.09 21.06
N MET A 314 -7.44 -16.94 21.69
CA MET A 314 -6.44 -15.97 21.27
C MET A 314 -6.68 -15.44 19.82
N THR A 315 -7.93 -15.43 19.40
CA THR A 315 -8.40 -15.01 18.07
C THR A 315 -9.41 -13.86 18.16
N PRO A 316 -9.53 -12.97 17.15
CA PRO A 316 -10.51 -11.90 17.11
C PRO A 316 -11.89 -12.44 16.66
N VAL A 317 -12.56 -13.18 17.53
CA VAL A 317 -13.81 -13.91 17.20
C VAL A 317 -14.88 -13.01 16.62
N ALA A 318 -15.10 -11.81 17.17
CA ALA A 318 -16.10 -10.87 16.65
C ALA A 318 -15.82 -10.45 15.21
N ALA A 319 -14.55 -10.14 14.87
CA ALA A 319 -14.16 -9.77 13.52
C ALA A 319 -14.30 -10.95 12.53
N ILE A 320 -13.98 -12.18 12.98
CA ILE A 320 -14.16 -13.40 12.17
C ILE A 320 -15.65 -13.65 11.89
N LEU A 321 -16.50 -13.58 12.91
CA LEU A 321 -17.95 -13.77 12.78
C LEU A 321 -18.58 -12.73 11.84
N THR A 322 -18.28 -11.45 12.03
CA THR A 322 -18.81 -10.36 11.18
C THR A 322 -18.35 -10.56 9.72
N THR A 323 -17.09 -10.92 9.50
CA THR A 323 -16.58 -11.18 8.15
C THR A 323 -17.27 -12.39 7.51
N SER A 324 -17.42 -13.50 8.25
CA SER A 324 -18.07 -14.71 7.75
C SER A 324 -19.57 -14.49 7.48
N LEU A 325 -20.25 -13.68 8.31
CA LEU A 325 -21.63 -13.28 8.06
C LEU A 325 -21.78 -12.55 6.72
N LEU A 326 -20.90 -11.57 6.45
CA LEU A 326 -20.93 -10.83 5.17
C LEU A 326 -20.61 -11.73 3.98
N ILE A 327 -19.69 -12.69 4.14
CA ILE A 327 -19.40 -13.71 3.12
C ILE A 327 -20.64 -14.55 2.85
N GLY A 328 -21.33 -15.02 3.89
CA GLY A 328 -22.57 -15.79 3.77
C GLY A 328 -23.68 -15.02 3.06
N LEU A 329 -23.87 -13.74 3.41
CA LEU A 329 -24.82 -12.86 2.72
C LEU A 329 -24.45 -12.69 1.23
N ALA A 330 -23.17 -12.52 0.92
CA ALA A 330 -22.72 -12.42 -0.47
C ALA A 330 -23.01 -13.71 -1.26
N ILE A 331 -22.81 -14.90 -0.68
CA ILE A 331 -23.12 -16.20 -1.31
C ILE A 331 -24.64 -16.36 -1.56
N ILE A 332 -25.48 -15.89 -0.63
CA ILE A 332 -26.93 -16.02 -0.73
C ILE A 332 -27.51 -15.10 -1.82
N TYR A 333 -27.10 -13.82 -1.80
CA TYR A 333 -27.76 -12.76 -2.59
C TYR A 333 -27.08 -12.43 -3.91
N LEU A 334 -25.79 -12.80 -4.10
CA LEU A 334 -25.05 -12.46 -5.30
C LEU A 334 -24.72 -13.74 -6.10
N ASP A 335 -24.72 -13.61 -7.42
CA ASP A 335 -24.16 -14.63 -8.32
C ASP A 335 -22.63 -14.50 -8.42
N VAL A 336 -21.99 -15.54 -8.93
CA VAL A 336 -20.51 -15.65 -9.05
C VAL A 336 -19.92 -14.48 -9.83
N ILE A 337 -20.57 -14.07 -10.92
CA ILE A 337 -20.09 -12.98 -11.79
C ILE A 337 -20.15 -11.64 -11.04
N LYS A 338 -21.26 -11.37 -10.32
CA LYS A 338 -21.39 -10.16 -9.52
C LYS A 338 -20.36 -10.12 -8.40
N ILE A 339 -20.16 -11.24 -7.68
CA ILE A 339 -19.11 -11.34 -6.63
C ILE A 339 -17.74 -11.00 -7.21
N ALA A 340 -17.36 -11.59 -8.36
CA ALA A 340 -16.08 -11.34 -9.00
C ALA A 340 -15.92 -9.89 -9.47
N LYS A 341 -16.94 -9.30 -10.12
CA LYS A 341 -16.93 -7.90 -10.55
C LYS A 341 -16.79 -6.92 -9.39
N LEU A 342 -17.54 -7.13 -8.31
CA LEU A 342 -17.46 -6.28 -7.11
C LEU A 342 -16.09 -6.39 -6.43
N ALA A 343 -15.58 -7.62 -6.26
CA ALA A 343 -14.25 -7.85 -5.69
C ALA A 343 -13.15 -7.19 -6.53
N SER A 344 -13.28 -7.23 -7.87
CA SER A 344 -12.37 -6.57 -8.81
C SER A 344 -12.43 -5.05 -8.66
N ALA A 345 -13.63 -4.46 -8.66
CA ALA A 345 -13.80 -3.02 -8.54
C ALA A 345 -13.18 -2.44 -7.26
N PHE A 346 -13.47 -3.06 -6.11
CA PHE A 346 -12.87 -2.63 -4.85
C PHE A 346 -11.34 -2.78 -4.85
N LYS A 347 -10.83 -3.81 -5.52
CA LYS A 347 -9.39 -4.03 -5.62
C LYS A 347 -8.69 -3.00 -6.49
N VAL A 348 -9.25 -2.70 -7.66
CA VAL A 348 -8.76 -1.67 -8.58
C VAL A 348 -8.72 -0.31 -7.88
N LEU A 349 -9.82 0.07 -7.22
CA LEU A 349 -9.88 1.31 -6.45
C LEU A 349 -8.74 1.42 -5.43
N MET A 350 -8.51 0.35 -4.65
CA MET A 350 -7.45 0.35 -3.64
C MET A 350 -6.05 0.40 -4.25
N PHE A 351 -5.86 -0.10 -5.45
CA PHE A 351 -4.60 0.02 -6.15
C PHE A 351 -4.37 1.43 -6.67
N ILE A 352 -5.39 2.10 -7.19
CA ILE A 352 -5.31 3.53 -7.53
C ILE A 352 -4.85 4.35 -6.31
N PHE A 353 -5.42 4.09 -5.11
CA PHE A 353 -4.98 4.78 -3.90
C PHE A 353 -3.53 4.46 -3.49
N ASN A 354 -3.03 3.24 -3.75
CA ASN A 354 -1.63 2.91 -3.50
C ASN A 354 -0.70 3.70 -4.44
N GLU A 355 -1.06 3.82 -5.73
CA GLU A 355 -0.33 4.64 -6.70
C GLU A 355 -0.25 6.10 -6.25
N LEU A 356 -1.41 6.67 -5.91
CA LEU A 356 -1.51 8.03 -5.39
C LEU A 356 -0.70 8.21 -4.09
N SER A 357 -0.68 7.19 -3.21
CA SER A 357 0.11 7.24 -1.97
C SER A 357 1.61 7.32 -2.24
N VAL A 358 2.13 6.60 -3.24
CA VAL A 358 3.54 6.71 -3.63
C VAL A 358 3.86 8.10 -4.13
N ILE A 359 2.99 8.67 -4.99
CA ILE A 359 3.16 10.04 -5.50
C ILE A 359 3.20 11.03 -4.33
N VAL A 360 2.21 10.99 -3.43
CA VAL A 360 2.14 11.89 -2.28
C VAL A 360 3.39 11.76 -1.41
N LEU A 361 3.78 10.54 -1.03
CA LEU A 361 4.91 10.33 -0.13
C LEU A 361 6.27 10.70 -0.75
N ARG A 362 6.41 10.58 -2.07
CA ARG A 362 7.62 11.04 -2.77
C ARG A 362 7.67 12.55 -2.93
N GLU A 363 6.54 13.19 -3.28
CA GLU A 363 6.50 14.65 -3.49
C GLU A 363 6.60 15.43 -2.18
N THR A 364 6.02 14.91 -1.09
CA THR A 364 6.12 15.55 0.24
C THR A 364 7.47 15.35 0.92
N ASN A 365 8.30 14.43 0.42
CA ASN A 365 9.64 14.11 0.96
C ASN A 365 9.66 13.87 2.48
N ALA A 366 8.66 13.12 2.99
CA ALA A 366 8.60 12.77 4.41
C ALA A 366 9.86 12.01 4.84
N GLN A 367 10.55 12.46 5.89
CA GLN A 367 11.85 11.91 6.34
C GLN A 367 11.79 10.42 6.68
N TRP A 368 10.67 9.97 7.24
CA TRP A 368 10.45 8.57 7.61
C TRP A 368 10.15 7.66 6.41
N TYR A 369 9.86 8.23 5.22
CA TYR A 369 9.61 7.46 4.01
C TYR A 369 10.91 7.12 3.28
N ARG A 370 11.59 6.08 3.74
CA ARG A 370 12.87 5.59 3.18
C ARG A 370 12.72 4.16 2.66
N PRO A 371 12.08 3.97 1.48
CA PRO A 371 11.94 2.65 0.89
C PRO A 371 13.28 2.10 0.44
N SER A 372 13.57 0.82 0.74
CA SER A 372 14.73 0.11 0.21
C SER A 372 14.56 -0.32 -1.25
N PHE A 373 13.32 -0.42 -1.72
CA PHE A 373 12.95 -0.60 -3.12
C PHE A 373 12.15 0.61 -3.60
N ARG A 374 12.61 1.25 -4.67
CA ARG A 374 11.87 2.33 -5.35
C ARG A 374 11.32 1.84 -6.67
N SER A 375 10.03 2.09 -6.93
CA SER A 375 9.39 1.80 -8.21
C SER A 375 10.13 2.52 -9.35
N PRO A 376 10.53 1.80 -10.41
CA PRO A 376 11.22 2.40 -11.54
C PRO A 376 10.30 3.31 -12.35
N LEU A 377 10.88 4.14 -13.24
CA LEU A 377 10.17 5.01 -14.19
C LEU A 377 9.10 5.91 -13.53
N TYR A 378 9.37 6.37 -12.31
CA TYR A 378 8.50 7.34 -11.64
C TYR A 378 8.48 8.69 -12.39
N PRO A 379 7.34 9.36 -12.55
CA PRO A 379 5.99 9.01 -12.09
C PRO A 379 5.16 8.22 -13.12
N TYR A 380 5.71 7.89 -14.28
CA TYR A 380 4.97 7.32 -15.42
C TYR A 380 4.27 5.99 -15.08
N VAL A 381 4.92 5.12 -14.31
CA VAL A 381 4.34 3.84 -13.88
C VAL A 381 3.11 4.06 -13.03
N GLN A 382 3.15 4.99 -12.07
CA GLN A 382 2.01 5.33 -11.22
C GLN A 382 0.88 5.94 -12.03
N LEU A 383 1.19 6.87 -12.93
CA LEU A 383 0.18 7.48 -13.81
C LEU A 383 -0.49 6.45 -14.72
N PHE A 384 0.28 5.50 -15.29
CA PHE A 384 -0.28 4.38 -16.06
C PHE A 384 -1.17 3.49 -15.19
N GLY A 385 -0.78 3.18 -13.95
CA GLY A 385 -1.58 2.39 -12.99
C GLY A 385 -2.91 3.07 -12.65
N ILE A 386 -2.90 4.38 -12.41
CA ILE A 386 -4.10 5.17 -12.14
C ILE A 386 -5.01 5.20 -13.38
N PHE A 387 -4.46 5.52 -14.55
CA PHE A 387 -5.22 5.60 -15.80
C PHE A 387 -5.86 4.25 -16.16
N SER A 388 -5.05 3.17 -16.20
CA SER A 388 -5.57 1.83 -16.48
C SER A 388 -6.61 1.40 -15.46
N GLY A 389 -6.41 1.70 -14.17
CA GLY A 389 -7.38 1.43 -13.11
C GLY A 389 -8.72 2.13 -13.33
N ILE A 390 -8.72 3.41 -13.71
CA ILE A 390 -9.95 4.17 -14.02
C ILE A 390 -10.67 3.55 -15.23
N VAL A 391 -9.93 3.21 -16.29
CA VAL A 391 -10.50 2.55 -17.47
C VAL A 391 -11.13 1.21 -17.08
N LEU A 392 -10.41 0.36 -16.33
CA LEU A 392 -10.93 -0.94 -15.91
C LEU A 392 -12.19 -0.80 -15.02
N LEU A 393 -12.25 0.18 -14.12
CA LEU A 393 -13.45 0.45 -13.31
C LEU A 393 -14.65 0.82 -14.19
N ALA A 394 -14.45 1.63 -15.22
CA ALA A 394 -15.53 2.04 -16.13
C ALA A 394 -16.11 0.83 -16.92
N PHE A 395 -15.27 -0.13 -17.30
CA PHE A 395 -15.68 -1.32 -18.07
C PHE A 395 -16.23 -2.48 -17.23
N LEU A 396 -16.15 -2.42 -15.89
CA LEU A 396 -16.78 -3.42 -15.02
C LEU A 396 -18.32 -3.33 -14.99
N GLY A 397 -18.88 -2.20 -15.42
CA GLY A 397 -20.31 -1.93 -15.49
C GLY A 397 -20.81 -1.04 -14.35
N ILE A 398 -22.08 -0.64 -14.45
CA ILE A 398 -22.69 0.37 -13.55
C ILE A 398 -22.82 -0.11 -12.10
N MET A 399 -23.14 -1.39 -11.87
CA MET A 399 -23.34 -1.93 -10.53
C MET A 399 -22.06 -1.91 -9.67
N PRO A 400 -20.88 -2.33 -10.18
CA PRO A 400 -19.62 -2.16 -9.48
C PRO A 400 -19.26 -0.69 -9.21
N LEU A 401 -19.54 0.23 -10.14
CA LEU A 401 -19.32 1.68 -9.94
C LEU A 401 -20.16 2.25 -8.80
N ILE A 402 -21.48 1.92 -8.77
CA ILE A 402 -22.36 2.32 -7.65
C ILE A 402 -21.86 1.75 -6.33
N SER A 403 -21.38 0.50 -6.33
CA SER A 403 -20.86 -0.15 -5.13
C SER A 403 -19.56 0.50 -4.64
N VAL A 404 -18.69 0.93 -5.55
CA VAL A 404 -17.50 1.73 -5.23
C VAL A 404 -17.89 3.05 -4.56
N PHE A 405 -18.89 3.76 -5.12
CA PHE A 405 -19.43 4.96 -4.49
C PHE A 405 -20.02 4.66 -3.09
N GLY A 406 -20.73 3.53 -2.95
CA GLY A 406 -21.24 3.05 -1.67
C GLY A 406 -20.14 2.85 -0.62
N VAL A 407 -18.96 2.37 -1.02
CA VAL A 407 -17.79 2.26 -0.11
C VAL A 407 -17.30 3.63 0.36
N PHE A 408 -17.31 4.65 -0.51
CA PHE A 408 -16.97 6.02 -0.11
C PHE A 408 -17.99 6.57 0.90
N VAL A 409 -19.29 6.39 0.64
CA VAL A 409 -20.35 6.86 1.56
C VAL A 409 -20.25 6.13 2.90
N LEU A 410 -20.15 4.79 2.88
CA LEU A 410 -20.02 3.99 4.09
C LEU A 410 -18.76 4.35 4.88
N GLY A 411 -17.64 4.50 4.20
CA GLY A 411 -16.37 4.89 4.81
C GLY A 411 -16.43 6.29 5.43
N PHE A 412 -17.10 7.23 4.76
CA PHE A 412 -17.33 8.57 5.29
C PHE A 412 -18.23 8.56 6.53
N LEU A 413 -19.32 7.80 6.53
CA LEU A 413 -20.20 7.66 7.69
C LEU A 413 -19.47 7.02 8.88
N ILE A 414 -18.71 5.97 8.66
CA ILE A 414 -17.91 5.33 9.72
C ILE A 414 -16.83 6.29 10.23
N PHE A 415 -16.20 7.05 9.35
CA PHE A 415 -15.24 8.08 9.74
C PHE A 415 -15.87 9.17 10.62
N LEU A 416 -17.09 9.64 10.31
CA LEU A 416 -17.78 10.63 11.13
C LEU A 416 -18.05 10.14 12.55
N VAL A 417 -18.37 8.85 12.69
CA VAL A 417 -18.72 8.26 14.01
C VAL A 417 -17.46 7.90 14.81
N TYR A 418 -16.46 7.30 14.16
CA TYR A 418 -15.27 6.74 14.85
C TYR A 418 -13.98 7.47 14.50
N GLY A 419 -13.69 7.68 13.22
CA GLY A 419 -12.40 8.21 12.76
C GLY A 419 -12.16 9.68 13.09
N ARG A 420 -13.24 10.46 13.30
CA ARG A 420 -13.15 11.89 13.62
C ARG A 420 -12.50 12.17 14.98
N THR A 421 -12.55 11.22 15.89
CA THR A 421 -11.92 11.33 17.23
C THR A 421 -10.44 10.93 17.22
N SER A 422 -9.90 10.54 16.09
CA SER A 422 -8.49 10.16 15.94
C SER A 422 -7.60 11.39 15.82
N ASP A 423 -6.51 11.43 16.59
CA ASP A 423 -5.48 12.48 16.51
C ASP A 423 -4.53 12.30 15.31
N ARG A 424 -4.87 11.40 14.38
CA ARG A 424 -4.06 11.05 13.23
C ARG A 424 -4.28 12.00 12.06
N SER A 425 -3.23 12.32 11.32
CA SER A 425 -3.28 13.10 10.09
C SER A 425 -2.46 12.42 8.99
N GLY A 426 -2.79 12.69 7.74
CA GLY A 426 -1.98 12.27 6.60
C GLY A 426 -0.91 13.32 6.28
N VAL A 427 0.19 12.90 5.67
CA VAL A 427 1.28 13.82 5.27
C VAL A 427 0.75 14.93 4.35
N ILE A 428 -0.18 14.62 3.46
CA ILE A 428 -0.79 15.60 2.56
C ILE A 428 -1.57 16.70 3.29
N SER A 429 -2.05 16.44 4.52
CA SER A 429 -2.88 17.39 5.27
C SER A 429 -2.16 18.68 5.60
N ASN A 430 -0.83 18.64 5.65
CA ASN A 430 0.01 19.80 5.97
C ASN A 430 0.23 20.69 4.75
N TYR A 431 0.08 20.15 3.53
CA TYR A 431 0.48 20.81 2.28
C TYR A 431 -0.65 20.97 1.26
N ALA A 432 -1.85 20.40 1.50
CA ALA A 432 -2.98 20.46 0.57
C ALA A 432 -3.85 21.69 0.77
N ILE A 433 -4.39 22.23 -0.34
CA ILE A 433 -5.33 23.37 -0.34
C ILE A 433 -6.60 23.03 0.46
N LEU A 434 -7.06 21.77 0.40
CA LEU A 434 -8.24 21.27 1.10
C LEU A 434 -7.85 20.49 2.38
N SER A 435 -6.94 21.04 3.18
CA SER A 435 -6.40 20.37 4.37
C SER A 435 -7.47 19.88 5.36
N PHE A 436 -8.65 20.51 5.39
CA PHE A 436 -9.76 20.12 6.27
C PHE A 436 -10.32 18.72 5.99
N LEU A 437 -10.23 18.22 4.74
CA LEU A 437 -10.67 16.88 4.36
C LEU A 437 -9.72 15.78 4.85
N PHE A 438 -8.49 16.14 5.17
CA PHE A 438 -7.42 15.21 5.50
C PHE A 438 -7.07 15.18 7.00
N LYS A 439 -7.67 16.09 7.80
CA LYS A 439 -7.45 16.20 9.25
C LYS A 439 -8.60 15.59 10.05
N GLY A 440 -8.27 14.88 11.13
CA GLY A 440 -9.25 14.51 12.16
C GLY A 440 -9.69 15.75 12.98
N SER A 441 -10.88 15.68 13.58
CA SER A 441 -11.48 16.82 14.30
C SER A 441 -10.71 17.28 15.55
N SER A 442 -9.97 16.38 16.19
CA SER A 442 -9.17 16.70 17.38
C SER A 442 -7.94 17.54 17.06
N SER A 443 -7.37 17.38 15.84
CA SER A 443 -6.26 18.24 15.39
C SER A 443 -6.62 19.72 15.25
N SER A 444 -7.93 20.05 15.14
CA SER A 444 -8.41 21.44 15.04
C SER A 444 -8.58 22.12 16.40
N LYS A 445 -8.89 21.37 17.47
CA LYS A 445 -9.11 21.95 18.80
C LYS A 445 -7.80 22.24 19.57
N ASN A 446 -6.69 21.58 19.19
CA ASN A 446 -5.39 21.77 19.83
C ASN A 446 -4.61 23.00 19.34
N LYS A 447 -5.18 23.85 18.47
CA LYS A 447 -4.54 25.13 18.10
C LYS A 447 -4.54 26.19 19.23
N SER A 448 -5.23 25.95 20.36
CA SER A 448 -5.29 26.92 21.46
C SER A 448 -5.11 26.34 22.87
N SER A 449 -4.85 25.05 23.06
CA SER A 449 -4.77 24.50 24.43
C SER A 449 -3.82 23.33 24.68
N ASN A 450 -2.92 22.95 23.77
CA ASN A 450 -1.82 22.04 24.14
C ASN A 450 -0.61 22.83 24.63
N LYS A 451 -0.73 23.29 25.90
CA LYS A 451 0.40 23.56 26.78
C LYS A 451 1.12 22.27 27.22
N ASN A 452 0.77 21.11 26.69
CA ASN A 452 1.31 19.79 27.04
C ASN A 452 1.80 18.94 25.86
N ASP A 453 1.99 19.49 24.64
CA ASP A 453 3.09 19.00 23.84
C ASP A 453 4.32 19.39 24.66
N ASN A 454 5.01 18.42 25.24
CA ASN A 454 6.32 18.60 25.83
C ASN A 454 7.29 19.04 24.71
N TYR A 455 7.13 20.28 24.23
CA TYR A 455 8.24 21.07 23.81
C TYR A 455 8.98 21.32 25.15
N GLU A 456 9.99 20.50 25.46
CA GLU A 456 11.02 20.92 26.40
C GLU A 456 11.30 22.37 26.02
N GLU A 457 11.22 23.27 26.98
CA GLU A 457 11.50 24.71 26.79
C GLU A 457 12.71 24.78 25.88
N ILE A 458 12.54 25.42 24.71
CA ILE A 458 13.65 25.59 23.78
C ILE A 458 14.75 26.24 24.59
N THR A 459 15.83 25.50 24.85
CA THR A 459 16.85 25.88 25.80
C THR A 459 17.59 27.14 25.37
N ASP A 460 17.40 27.58 24.11
CA ASP A 460 18.10 28.71 23.52
C ASP A 460 17.16 29.75 22.87
N ALA A 461 16.33 30.38 23.72
CA ALA A 461 15.43 31.47 23.30
C ALA A 461 16.19 32.68 22.68
N ASP A 462 17.47 32.85 23.00
CA ASP A 462 18.30 33.95 22.53
C ASP A 462 18.99 33.69 21.20
N ALA A 463 18.74 32.54 20.56
CA ALA A 463 19.36 32.20 19.28
C ALA A 463 18.83 33.11 18.15
N GLU A 464 19.76 33.80 17.50
CA GLU A 464 19.47 34.71 16.37
C GLU A 464 19.50 33.98 15.03
N ILE A 465 20.22 32.84 14.94
CA ILE A 465 20.30 31.99 13.76
C ILE A 465 19.83 30.59 14.12
N VAL A 466 18.85 30.06 13.39
CA VAL A 466 18.36 28.71 13.56
C VAL A 466 18.73 27.86 12.34
N VAL A 467 19.36 26.70 12.60
CA VAL A 467 19.80 25.73 11.57
C VAL A 467 19.08 24.40 11.80
N PRO A 468 17.90 24.17 11.18
CA PRO A 468 17.24 22.88 11.28
C PRO A 468 17.94 21.84 10.41
N LEU A 469 18.18 20.67 10.99
CA LEU A 469 18.73 19.50 10.32
C LEU A 469 17.60 18.51 10.05
N LEU A 470 17.40 18.17 8.79
CA LEU A 470 16.33 17.28 8.32
C LEU A 470 16.80 15.83 8.10
N GLY A 471 18.11 15.58 8.27
CA GLY A 471 18.70 14.25 8.19
C GLY A 471 19.24 13.84 6.82
N ASP A 472 19.07 14.67 5.81
CA ASP A 472 19.55 14.46 4.44
C ASP A 472 20.68 15.44 4.04
N GLU A 473 21.23 16.17 5.01
CA GLU A 473 22.28 17.13 4.78
C GLU A 473 23.56 16.44 4.29
N THR A 474 24.16 17.04 3.24
CA THR A 474 25.43 16.58 2.66
C THR A 474 26.57 16.76 3.66
N SER A 475 26.62 17.92 4.32
CA SER A 475 27.58 18.24 5.39
C SER A 475 26.93 19.15 6.43
N THR A 476 26.69 18.58 7.61
CA THR A 476 26.13 19.31 8.76
C THR A 476 27.06 20.44 9.20
N GLU A 477 28.38 20.18 9.21
CA GLU A 477 29.40 21.12 9.62
C GLU A 477 29.44 22.33 8.67
N MET A 478 29.43 22.08 7.36
CA MET A 478 29.46 23.13 6.36
C MET A 478 28.22 24.04 6.43
N LEU A 479 27.05 23.45 6.66
CA LEU A 479 25.82 24.18 6.82
C LEU A 479 25.86 25.13 8.04
N VAL A 480 26.40 24.66 9.17
CA VAL A 480 26.58 25.46 10.38
C VAL A 480 27.65 26.54 10.18
N GLU A 481 28.74 26.26 9.50
CA GLU A 481 29.78 27.24 9.19
C GLU A 481 29.30 28.38 8.29
N ILE A 482 28.49 28.04 7.26
CA ILE A 482 27.87 29.07 6.40
C ILE A 482 26.86 29.87 7.20
N ALA A 483 26.09 29.25 8.08
CA ALA A 483 25.16 29.95 8.95
C ALA A 483 25.90 30.94 9.86
N ALA A 484 27.03 30.55 10.42
CA ALA A 484 27.88 31.41 11.24
C ALA A 484 28.48 32.59 10.45
N SER A 485 28.85 32.38 9.17
CA SER A 485 29.40 33.44 8.34
C SER A 485 28.39 34.52 7.95
N ILE A 486 27.08 34.26 8.09
CA ILE A 486 26.04 35.26 7.84
C ILE A 486 26.06 36.36 8.91
N ASP A 487 26.34 36.00 10.18
CA ASP A 487 26.49 36.94 11.27
C ASP A 487 27.40 36.40 12.40
N ASP A 488 28.63 36.83 12.42
CA ASP A 488 29.71 36.32 13.30
C ASP A 488 29.46 36.52 14.81
N ARG A 489 28.55 37.42 15.15
CA ARG A 489 28.23 37.74 16.55
C ARG A 489 26.94 37.10 17.04
N SER A 490 26.24 36.41 16.16
CA SER A 490 24.95 35.83 16.46
C SER A 490 25.10 34.43 17.05
N LYS A 491 24.30 34.13 18.05
CA LYS A 491 24.20 32.81 18.65
C LYS A 491 23.43 31.86 17.73
N LEU A 492 23.99 30.70 17.43
CA LEU A 492 23.37 29.70 16.58
C LEU A 492 22.72 28.60 17.40
N ASN A 493 21.50 28.23 17.01
CA ASN A 493 20.87 27.00 17.48
C ASN A 493 20.69 26.00 16.32
N THR A 494 21.35 24.86 16.44
CA THR A 494 21.22 23.75 15.49
C THR A 494 20.23 22.74 16.03
N VAL A 495 19.09 22.59 15.36
CA VAL A 495 18.00 21.72 15.79
C VAL A 495 17.88 20.52 14.88
N ASN A 496 18.23 19.33 15.36
CA ASN A 496 18.05 18.08 14.64
C ASN A 496 16.60 17.61 14.78
N LEU A 497 15.81 17.75 13.71
CA LEU A 497 14.42 17.37 13.66
C LEU A 497 14.29 15.92 13.19
N ILE A 498 13.66 15.08 14.02
CA ILE A 498 13.37 13.68 13.69
C ILE A 498 11.89 13.58 13.41
N GLU A 499 11.52 13.53 12.12
CA GLU A 499 10.13 13.36 11.71
C GLU A 499 9.69 11.91 11.88
N ILE A 500 8.56 11.72 12.51
CA ILE A 500 7.91 10.41 12.68
C ILE A 500 6.46 10.47 12.22
N PRO A 501 5.90 9.33 11.73
CA PRO A 501 4.50 9.29 11.33
C PRO A 501 3.58 9.57 12.53
N ASN A 502 2.46 10.26 12.32
CA ASN A 502 1.47 10.60 13.36
C ASN A 502 0.90 9.39 14.11
N GLN A 503 1.04 8.18 13.55
CA GLN A 503 0.62 6.92 14.17
C GLN A 503 1.68 6.36 15.15
N THR A 504 2.79 7.06 15.35
CA THR A 504 3.88 6.66 16.24
C THR A 504 3.92 7.65 17.40
N PHE A 505 3.96 7.18 18.65
CA PHE A 505 4.10 8.06 19.80
C PHE A 505 5.48 8.72 19.81
N LEU A 506 5.56 10.02 20.13
CA LEU A 506 6.82 10.77 20.19
C LEU A 506 7.84 10.12 21.13
N GLU A 507 7.37 9.62 22.26
CA GLU A 507 8.18 8.95 23.28
C GLU A 507 8.74 7.58 22.86
N ALA A 508 8.23 6.99 21.75
CA ALA A 508 8.67 5.68 21.28
C ALA A 508 9.99 5.71 20.48
N VAL A 509 10.52 6.90 20.21
CA VAL A 509 11.74 7.10 19.44
C VAL A 509 12.86 7.54 20.36
N ASP A 510 13.99 6.84 20.30
CA ASP A 510 15.19 7.22 21.03
C ASP A 510 15.85 8.42 20.35
N ILE A 511 15.70 9.58 20.97
CA ILE A 511 16.28 10.87 20.53
C ILE A 511 17.82 10.79 20.53
N ASN A 512 18.40 10.01 21.44
CA ASN A 512 19.84 9.85 21.61
C ASN A 512 20.41 8.69 20.76
N SER A 513 19.89 8.52 19.53
CA SER A 513 20.44 7.52 18.61
C SER A 513 21.93 7.76 18.33
N PRO A 514 22.73 6.71 18.01
CA PRO A 514 24.15 6.87 17.70
C PRO A 514 24.42 7.88 16.59
N ILE A 515 23.48 8.03 15.64
CA ILE A 515 23.58 8.99 14.53
C ILE A 515 23.37 10.42 15.06
N SER A 516 22.36 10.64 15.89
CA SER A 516 22.09 11.95 16.53
C SER A 516 23.27 12.39 17.38
N GLU A 517 23.80 11.50 18.22
CA GLU A 517 24.98 11.76 19.06
C GLU A 517 26.26 12.02 18.22
N SER A 518 26.41 11.38 17.09
CA SER A 518 27.52 11.66 16.16
C SER A 518 27.41 13.06 15.56
N LYS A 519 26.20 13.46 15.09
CA LYS A 519 25.94 14.82 14.60
C LYS A 519 26.21 15.87 15.68
N LYS A 520 25.70 15.65 16.88
CA LYS A 520 25.91 16.53 18.05
C LYS A 520 27.39 16.77 18.32
N ARG A 521 28.19 15.70 18.39
CA ARG A 521 29.64 15.82 18.63
C ARG A 521 30.33 16.62 17.54
N ARG A 522 29.98 16.43 16.27
CA ARG A 522 30.58 17.16 15.15
C ARG A 522 30.22 18.65 15.16
N VAL A 523 28.95 18.97 15.39
CA VAL A 523 28.51 20.38 15.52
C VAL A 523 29.17 21.07 16.71
N LEU A 524 29.17 20.44 17.90
CA LEU A 524 29.78 21.02 19.07
C LEU A 524 31.31 21.12 18.98
N ALA A 525 31.98 20.34 18.14
CA ALA A 525 33.39 20.48 17.87
C ALA A 525 33.75 21.84 17.20
N LEU A 526 32.82 22.39 16.39
CA LEU A 526 32.99 23.71 15.77
C LEU A 526 33.16 24.84 16.79
N LYS A 527 32.51 24.71 17.97
CA LYS A 527 32.68 25.66 19.08
C LYS A 527 34.14 25.74 19.55
N LYS A 528 34.86 24.61 19.53
CA LYS A 528 36.27 24.54 19.94
C LYS A 528 37.27 24.86 18.81
N THR A 529 36.95 24.41 17.59
CA THR A 529 37.88 24.51 16.46
C THR A 529 37.80 25.84 15.72
N LYS A 530 36.60 26.44 15.64
CA LYS A 530 36.34 27.65 14.86
C LYS A 530 35.76 28.79 15.69
N ASN A 531 35.64 28.63 17.02
CA ASN A 531 35.09 29.62 17.94
C ASN A 531 33.64 30.08 17.59
N ILE A 532 32.82 29.16 17.02
CA ILE A 532 31.44 29.45 16.65
C ILE A 532 30.57 29.19 17.89
N ASP A 533 29.75 30.17 18.34
CA ASP A 533 28.84 29.96 19.45
C ASP A 533 27.59 29.21 19.00
N VAL A 534 27.65 27.89 19.06
CA VAL A 534 26.59 26.97 18.59
C VAL A 534 26.05 26.10 19.72
N SER A 535 24.73 26.01 19.82
CA SER A 535 23.99 25.02 20.59
C SER A 535 23.43 23.91 19.67
N TYR A 536 23.14 22.73 20.24
CA TYR A 536 22.59 21.60 19.50
C TYR A 536 21.49 20.91 20.32
N GLU A 537 20.32 20.80 19.69
CA GLU A 537 19.15 20.13 20.25
C GLU A 537 18.60 19.08 19.30
N SER A 538 17.94 18.05 19.84
CA SER A 538 17.24 17.04 19.03
C SER A 538 15.77 17.00 19.44
N LEU A 539 14.87 17.12 18.47
CA LEU A 539 13.42 17.13 18.69
C LEU A 539 12.75 16.09 17.79
N THR A 540 11.78 15.35 18.34
CA THR A 540 10.88 14.50 17.55
C THR A 540 9.64 15.28 17.19
N THR A 541 9.20 15.17 15.93
CA THR A 541 8.02 15.88 15.44
C THR A 541 7.20 15.05 14.48
N HIS A 542 5.92 15.37 14.39
CA HIS A 542 5.02 14.89 13.35
C HIS A 542 4.89 15.86 12.17
N ASP A 543 5.31 17.11 12.34
CA ASP A 543 5.21 18.17 11.32
C ASP A 543 6.45 19.08 11.40
N VAL A 544 7.39 18.80 10.51
CA VAL A 544 8.67 19.51 10.43
C VAL A 544 8.48 21.01 10.19
N ALA A 545 7.58 21.37 9.25
CA ALA A 545 7.39 22.78 8.87
C ALA A 545 6.81 23.60 10.03
N ASN A 546 5.80 23.07 10.72
CA ASN A 546 5.23 23.74 11.90
C ASN A 546 6.24 23.80 13.05
N SER A 547 7.03 22.77 13.26
CA SER A 547 8.07 22.77 14.31
C SER A 547 9.12 23.85 14.04
N ILE A 548 9.61 23.98 12.81
CA ILE A 548 10.55 25.04 12.42
C ILE A 548 9.90 26.43 12.65
N ASN A 549 8.65 26.61 12.23
CA ASN A 549 7.95 27.88 12.43
C ASN A 549 7.77 28.22 13.92
N ASN A 550 7.46 27.23 14.74
CA ASN A 550 7.34 27.43 16.20
C ASN A 550 8.69 27.78 16.83
N ILE A 551 9.77 27.06 16.47
CA ILE A 551 11.12 27.32 16.95
C ILE A 551 11.54 28.76 16.56
N THR A 552 11.37 29.15 15.32
CA THR A 552 11.73 30.48 14.84
C THR A 552 10.86 31.59 15.43
N GLY A 553 9.61 31.27 15.79
CA GLY A 553 8.68 32.21 16.44
C GLY A 553 8.91 32.38 17.96
N GLN A 554 9.53 31.40 18.62
CA GLN A 554 9.85 31.44 20.06
C GLN A 554 11.26 31.96 20.35
N SER A 555 12.17 31.86 19.38
CA SER A 555 13.53 32.40 19.46
C SER A 555 13.61 33.82 18.86
N ALA A 556 14.68 34.54 19.18
CA ALA A 556 15.01 35.85 18.57
C ALA A 556 15.47 35.71 17.10
N CYS A 557 14.97 34.72 16.38
CA CYS A 557 15.45 34.25 15.08
C CYS A 557 15.41 35.34 14.01
N LYS A 558 16.55 35.79 13.55
CA LYS A 558 16.73 36.70 12.41
C LYS A 558 16.91 35.93 11.10
N TRP A 559 17.61 34.81 11.16
CA TRP A 559 17.93 33.97 10.02
C TRP A 559 17.62 32.49 10.27
N LEU A 560 16.90 31.90 9.31
CA LEU A 560 16.68 30.47 9.19
C LEU A 560 17.56 29.95 8.04
N VAL A 561 18.52 29.08 8.33
CA VAL A 561 19.48 28.55 7.34
C VAL A 561 19.25 27.06 7.16
N MET A 562 18.96 26.65 5.93
CA MET A 562 18.63 25.24 5.61
C MET A 562 19.39 24.77 4.36
N GLU A 563 19.67 23.49 4.30
CA GLU A 563 20.12 22.88 3.05
C GLU A 563 18.95 22.72 2.07
N TRP A 564 19.22 23.01 0.79
CA TRP A 564 18.27 22.84 -0.29
C TRP A 564 18.63 21.64 -1.16
N ASP A 565 17.73 20.68 -1.26
CA ASP A 565 17.89 19.45 -2.05
C ASP A 565 17.83 19.66 -3.59
N GLY A 566 17.64 20.90 -4.04
CA GLY A 566 17.54 21.26 -5.47
C GLY A 566 16.15 21.11 -6.07
N ARG A 567 15.13 20.75 -5.29
CA ARG A 567 13.74 20.64 -5.77
C ARG A 567 13.07 22.01 -5.80
N GLU A 568 12.14 22.18 -6.75
CA GLU A 568 11.33 23.40 -6.79
C GLU A 568 10.44 23.51 -5.54
N SER A 569 10.18 24.75 -5.10
CA SER A 569 9.47 25.07 -3.86
C SER A 569 7.99 24.65 -3.84
N SER A 570 7.44 24.21 -4.97
CA SER A 570 6.07 23.70 -5.06
C SER A 570 5.94 22.68 -6.19
N GLY A 571 5.45 21.50 -5.90
CA GLY A 571 4.84 20.64 -6.91
C GLY A 571 3.54 21.25 -7.42
N ILE A 572 3.07 20.81 -8.61
CA ILE A 572 1.85 21.39 -9.24
C ILE A 572 0.62 21.25 -8.33
N PHE A 573 0.53 20.20 -7.52
CA PHE A 573 -0.63 19.89 -6.66
C PHE A 573 -0.31 19.77 -5.17
N ILE A 574 0.95 19.58 -4.80
CA ILE A 574 1.37 19.26 -3.44
C ILE A 574 2.51 20.21 -3.06
N GLY A 575 2.29 21.03 -2.01
CA GLY A 575 3.35 21.85 -1.43
C GLY A 575 4.40 20.98 -0.72
N ASN A 576 5.64 21.45 -0.68
CA ASN A 576 6.70 20.84 0.13
C ASN A 576 6.99 21.69 1.38
N PRO A 577 7.74 21.18 2.38
CA PRO A 577 8.08 21.93 3.58
C PRO A 577 8.73 23.29 3.29
N ILE A 578 9.66 23.35 2.33
CA ILE A 578 10.36 24.59 1.96
C ILE A 578 9.39 25.62 1.39
N GLY A 579 8.50 25.23 0.48
CA GLY A 579 7.50 26.12 -0.10
C GLY A 579 6.49 26.65 0.94
N TRP A 580 6.18 25.83 1.96
CA TRP A 580 5.33 26.25 3.08
C TRP A 580 6.08 27.25 3.99
N LEU A 581 7.34 26.98 4.33
CA LEU A 581 8.18 27.86 5.15
C LEU A 581 8.38 29.21 4.51
N LEU A 582 8.65 29.26 3.19
CA LEU A 582 8.77 30.51 2.43
C LEU A 582 7.55 31.45 2.56
N ARG A 583 6.37 30.91 2.86
CA ARG A 583 5.12 31.68 2.99
C ARG A 583 4.75 32.04 4.42
N ASN A 584 5.25 31.28 5.41
CA ASN A 584 4.74 31.35 6.79
C ASN A 584 5.78 31.78 7.81
N VAL A 585 7.08 31.69 7.53
CA VAL A 585 8.14 32.06 8.46
C VAL A 585 8.41 33.56 8.38
N ASN A 586 8.52 34.22 9.54
CA ASN A 586 8.76 35.65 9.65
C ASN A 586 10.26 36.03 9.59
N SER A 587 11.15 35.09 9.82
CA SER A 587 12.61 35.28 9.73
C SER A 587 13.10 35.28 8.28
N SER A 588 14.32 35.83 8.03
CA SER A 588 14.98 35.74 6.73
C SER A 588 15.39 34.29 6.47
N LEU A 589 15.05 33.72 5.30
CA LEU A 589 15.38 32.36 4.92
C LEU A 589 16.59 32.32 3.98
N ALA A 590 17.65 31.59 4.37
CA ALA A 590 18.78 31.26 3.53
C ALA A 590 18.75 29.78 3.17
N LEU A 591 18.71 29.48 1.86
CA LEU A 591 18.77 28.11 1.33
C LEU A 591 20.14 27.86 0.73
N PHE A 592 20.87 26.92 1.30
CA PHE A 592 22.19 26.53 0.86
C PHE A 592 22.16 25.21 0.11
N LYS A 593 22.80 25.15 -1.07
CA LYS A 593 22.99 23.91 -1.83
C LYS A 593 24.47 23.52 -1.79
N ASP A 594 24.79 22.46 -1.05
CA ASP A 594 26.16 21.94 -0.99
C ASP A 594 26.53 21.24 -2.31
N ASN A 595 27.45 21.82 -3.06
CA ASN A 595 28.04 21.24 -4.28
C ASN A 595 29.50 20.75 -4.07
N GLY A 596 29.92 20.56 -2.80
CA GLY A 596 31.26 20.12 -2.45
C GLY A 596 32.29 21.24 -2.37
N VAL A 597 31.94 22.49 -2.64
CA VAL A 597 32.84 23.66 -2.48
C VAL A 597 33.02 23.95 -1.00
N ARG A 598 34.27 24.09 -0.55
CA ARG A 598 34.62 24.29 0.87
C ARG A 598 35.23 25.66 1.18
N SER A 599 35.44 26.51 0.17
CA SER A 599 35.89 27.89 0.33
C SER A 599 35.37 28.75 -0.80
N PHE A 600 34.97 29.98 -0.50
CA PHE A 600 34.45 30.95 -1.45
C PHE A 600 35.38 32.14 -1.56
N SER A 601 35.98 32.33 -2.71
CA SER A 601 36.85 33.50 -2.99
C SER A 601 36.12 34.56 -3.83
N ARG A 602 35.02 34.21 -4.48
CA ARG A 602 34.20 35.11 -5.32
C ARG A 602 32.74 34.73 -5.22
N VAL A 603 31.87 35.71 -5.00
CA VAL A 603 30.41 35.53 -4.95
C VAL A 603 29.73 36.39 -6.02
N LEU A 604 28.90 35.78 -6.84
CA LEU A 604 28.03 36.48 -7.79
C LEU A 604 26.66 36.69 -7.18
N ILE A 605 26.24 37.94 -7.08
CA ILE A 605 24.90 38.30 -6.55
C ILE A 605 23.95 38.50 -7.72
N ALA A 606 22.95 37.60 -7.87
CA ALA A 606 21.88 37.72 -8.83
C ALA A 606 20.62 38.23 -8.15
N VAL A 607 20.13 39.45 -8.52
CA VAL A 607 18.93 40.05 -7.96
C VAL A 607 17.91 40.35 -9.05
N ARG A 608 16.61 40.30 -8.72
CA ARG A 608 15.56 40.74 -9.65
C ARG A 608 15.65 42.23 -9.87
N PRO A 609 15.42 42.75 -11.10
CA PRO A 609 15.36 44.17 -11.39
C PRO A 609 14.36 44.90 -10.48
N GLY A 610 14.74 46.02 -9.92
CA GLY A 610 13.89 46.86 -9.05
C GLY A 610 13.90 46.51 -7.54
N ARG A 611 14.43 45.38 -7.12
CA ARG A 611 14.59 45.01 -5.69
C ARG A 611 16.06 45.01 -5.30
N ARG A 612 16.60 46.19 -4.92
CA ARG A 612 17.95 46.31 -4.33
C ARG A 612 17.83 46.20 -2.81
N ASN A 613 18.27 45.08 -2.25
CA ASN A 613 18.33 44.90 -0.80
C ASN A 613 19.80 44.86 -0.35
N LYS A 614 20.19 45.85 0.46
CA LYS A 614 21.54 45.97 1.00
C LYS A 614 22.00 44.69 1.73
N ARG A 615 21.06 43.98 2.35
CA ARG A 615 21.32 42.72 3.05
C ARG A 615 21.98 41.65 2.17
N PHE A 616 21.70 41.59 0.86
CA PHE A 616 22.34 40.59 -0.01
C PHE A 616 23.83 40.88 -0.21
N ILE A 617 24.20 42.15 -0.25
CA ILE A 617 25.59 42.60 -0.37
C ILE A 617 26.32 42.32 0.93
N ASP A 618 25.71 42.67 2.07
CA ASP A 618 26.32 42.46 3.40
C ASP A 618 26.55 40.97 3.68
N VAL A 619 25.62 40.07 3.30
CA VAL A 619 25.77 38.63 3.45
C VAL A 619 26.86 38.09 2.50
N ALA A 620 26.90 38.53 1.24
CA ALA A 620 27.91 38.08 0.27
C ALA A 620 29.31 38.48 0.70
N ASP A 621 29.48 39.68 1.23
CA ASP A 621 30.74 40.20 1.74
C ASP A 621 31.24 39.31 2.92
N LYS A 622 30.35 39.04 3.88
CA LYS A 622 30.68 38.19 5.03
C LYS A 622 30.99 36.72 4.67
N ILE A 623 30.38 36.17 3.62
CA ILE A 623 30.66 34.80 3.16
C ILE A 623 32.01 34.71 2.45
N CYS A 624 32.51 35.82 1.87
CA CYS A 624 33.84 35.89 1.20
C CYS A 624 35.00 36.14 2.16
N CYS A 625 34.73 36.68 3.34
CA CYS A 625 35.74 36.91 4.40
C CYS A 625 35.91 35.67 5.26
#